data_58e46f3dbd2d3440374aa09cfe45da3b
#
_entry.id   58e46f3dbd2d3440374aa09cfe45da3b
#
_cell.length_a   1.000
_cell.length_b   1.000
_cell.length_c   1.000
_cell.angle_alpha   90.00
_cell.angle_beta   90.00
_cell.angle_gamma   90.00
#
_symmetry.space_group_name_H-M   'P 1'
#
loop_
_entity.id
_entity.type
_entity.pdbx_description
1 polymer ?
#
loop_
_entity_poly.entity_id
_entity_poly.type
_entity_poly.pdbx_seq_one_letter_code
_entity_poly.pdbx_strand_id
1 'polypeptide(L)'
;MELRHLRYFVAAAEHGSLRKAASALGIRESAVSRRIRDLEDHLGASLFQRHNGGVILTLAGQRFVRHARKALRQIEYGAKDVATIGRSEDGRIKIGI
;
A
#
# COMPACT_ATOMS: atom_id res chain seq x y z
N MET A 1 -7.54 9.81 -1.15
CA MET A 1 -6.61 8.66 -1.25
C MET A 1 -6.38 8.09 0.13
N GLU A 2 -6.57 6.79 0.26
CA GLU A 2 -6.38 6.12 1.53
C GLU A 2 -5.15 5.22 1.51
N LEU A 3 -4.67 4.85 2.68
CA LEU A 3 -3.51 4.00 2.79
C LEU A 3 -3.68 2.68 2.08
N ARG A 4 -4.89 2.10 2.11
CA ARG A 4 -5.13 0.82 1.45
C ARG A 4 -5.01 0.93 -0.07
N HIS A 5 -5.23 2.10 -0.65
CA HIS A 5 -5.01 2.31 -2.07
C HIS A 5 -3.53 2.10 -2.38
N LEU A 6 -2.65 2.62 -1.52
CA LEU A 6 -1.21 2.50 -1.71
C LEU A 6 -0.76 1.06 -1.50
N ARG A 7 -1.31 0.39 -0.50
CA ARG A 7 -0.94 -1.00 -0.21
C ARG A 7 -1.31 -1.92 -1.36
N TYR A 8 -2.52 -1.76 -1.89
CA TYR A 8 -2.99 -2.62 -2.96
C TYR A 8 -2.22 -2.34 -4.25
N PHE A 9 -1.91 -1.08 -4.49
CA PHE A 9 -1.14 -0.68 -5.66
C PHE A 9 0.27 -1.28 -5.61
N VAL A 10 0.95 -1.14 -4.48
CA VAL A 10 2.31 -1.67 -4.32
C VAL A 10 2.29 -3.19 -4.42
N ALA A 11 1.31 -3.85 -3.83
CA ALA A 11 1.20 -5.30 -3.91
C ALA A 11 1.02 -5.76 -5.35
N ALA A 12 0.16 -5.08 -6.12
CA ALA A 12 -0.07 -5.42 -7.52
C ALA A 12 1.21 -5.21 -8.34
N ALA A 13 1.96 -4.16 -8.04
CA ALA A 13 3.21 -3.89 -8.72
C ALA A 13 4.24 -4.97 -8.43
N GLU A 14 4.32 -5.40 -7.18
CA GLU A 14 5.29 -6.42 -6.79
C GLU A 14 4.98 -7.80 -7.32
N HIS A 15 3.71 -8.14 -7.36
CA HIS A 15 3.29 -9.45 -7.84
C HIS A 15 3.11 -9.51 -9.36
N GLY A 16 3.02 -8.38 -10.01
CA GLY A 16 2.79 -8.33 -11.45
C GLY A 16 1.42 -8.87 -11.85
N SER A 17 0.50 -8.95 -10.92
CA SER A 17 -0.81 -9.55 -11.14
C SER A 17 -1.77 -9.10 -10.07
N LEU A 18 -2.98 -8.69 -10.47
CA LEU A 18 -4.00 -8.29 -9.51
C LEU A 18 -4.49 -9.51 -8.74
N ARG A 19 -4.60 -10.65 -9.41
CA ARG A 19 -5.06 -11.88 -8.77
C ARG A 19 -4.08 -12.34 -7.71
N LYS A 20 -2.79 -12.35 -8.04
CA LYS A 20 -1.77 -12.78 -7.09
C LYS A 20 -1.67 -11.81 -5.91
N ALA A 21 -1.79 -10.53 -6.19
CA ALA A 21 -1.79 -9.53 -5.12
C ALA A 21 -2.96 -9.75 -4.18
N ALA A 22 -4.15 -10.00 -4.75
CA ALA A 22 -5.35 -10.24 -3.94
C ALA A 22 -5.17 -11.47 -3.07
N SER A 23 -4.59 -12.53 -3.63
CA SER A 23 -4.35 -13.76 -2.89
C SER A 23 -3.40 -13.48 -1.71
N ALA A 24 -2.33 -12.75 -1.97
CA ALA A 24 -1.36 -12.41 -0.94
C ALA A 24 -1.97 -11.52 0.15
N LEU A 25 -2.90 -10.66 -0.21
CA LEU A 25 -3.55 -9.77 0.74
C LEU A 25 -4.75 -10.40 1.44
N GLY A 26 -5.18 -11.56 0.98
CA GLY A 26 -6.34 -12.25 1.56
C GLY A 26 -7.66 -11.56 1.24
N ILE A 27 -7.76 -10.93 0.07
CA ILE A 27 -8.96 -10.24 -0.35
C ILE A 27 -9.33 -10.65 -1.76
N ARG A 28 -10.48 -10.17 -2.25
CA ARG A 28 -10.94 -10.49 -3.58
C ARG A 28 -10.21 -9.66 -4.62
N GLU A 29 -10.00 -10.24 -5.79
CA GLU A 29 -9.36 -9.53 -6.89
C GLU A 29 -10.15 -8.27 -7.26
N SER A 30 -11.48 -8.35 -7.23
CA SER A 30 -12.32 -7.21 -7.55
C SER A 30 -12.10 -6.04 -6.60
N ALA A 31 -11.78 -6.33 -5.34
CA ALA A 31 -11.48 -5.29 -4.36
C ALA A 31 -10.17 -4.58 -4.69
N VAL A 32 -9.14 -5.35 -5.09
CA VAL A 32 -7.87 -4.77 -5.49
C VAL A 32 -8.06 -3.92 -6.73
N SER A 33 -8.78 -4.46 -7.72
CA SER A 33 -9.03 -3.76 -8.99
C SER A 33 -9.75 -2.44 -8.76
N ARG A 34 -10.76 -2.45 -7.89
CA ARG A 34 -11.54 -1.25 -7.61
C ARG A 34 -10.67 -0.18 -6.94
N ARG A 35 -9.88 -0.57 -5.95
CA ARG A 35 -9.05 0.40 -5.24
C ARG A 35 -7.98 1.01 -6.14
N ILE A 36 -7.42 0.19 -7.03
CA ILE A 36 -6.42 0.70 -7.95
C ILE A 36 -7.07 1.68 -8.94
N ARG A 37 -8.28 1.36 -9.40
CA ARG A 37 -8.99 2.24 -10.31
C ARG A 37 -9.34 3.56 -9.61
N ASP A 38 -9.76 3.50 -8.35
CA ASP A 38 -10.04 4.70 -7.57
C ASP A 38 -8.78 5.55 -7.44
N LEU A 39 -7.63 4.91 -7.22
CA LEU A 39 -6.36 5.61 -7.11
C LEU A 39 -5.99 6.28 -8.43
N GLU A 40 -6.18 5.57 -9.54
CA GLU A 40 -5.91 6.11 -10.88
C GLU A 40 -6.81 7.31 -11.16
N ASP A 41 -8.08 7.22 -10.77
CA ASP A 41 -9.02 8.32 -10.96
C ASP A 41 -8.58 9.53 -10.11
N HIS A 42 -8.14 9.30 -8.91
CA HIS A 42 -7.70 10.36 -8.01
C HIS A 42 -6.46 11.06 -8.58
N LEU A 43 -5.53 10.28 -9.14
CA LEU A 43 -4.28 10.82 -9.66
C LEU A 43 -4.38 11.31 -11.10
N GLY A 44 -5.45 10.94 -11.79
CA GLY A 44 -5.65 11.35 -13.18
C GLY A 44 -4.72 10.67 -14.16
N ALA A 45 -4.27 9.45 -13.86
CA ALA A 45 -3.37 8.71 -14.73
C ALA A 45 -3.51 7.22 -14.52
N SER A 46 -3.29 6.43 -15.56
CA SER A 46 -3.25 4.98 -15.45
C SER A 46 -1.91 4.59 -14.86
N LEU A 47 -1.93 3.70 -13.89
CA LEU A 47 -0.71 3.24 -13.23
C LEU A 47 -0.26 1.89 -13.76
N PHE A 48 -1.18 1.12 -14.36
CA PHE A 48 -0.88 -0.19 -14.91
C PHE A 48 -1.41 -0.36 -16.33
N GLN A 49 -0.72 -1.25 -17.07
CA GLN A 49 -1.19 -1.74 -18.36
C GLN A 49 -1.34 -3.23 -18.22
N ARG A 50 -2.35 -3.79 -18.88
CA ARG A 50 -2.55 -5.24 -18.89
C ARG A 50 -1.58 -5.88 -19.88
N HIS A 51 -1.02 -7.04 -19.49
CA HIS A 51 -0.04 -7.70 -20.34
C HIS A 51 -0.01 -9.18 -20.01
N ASN A 52 -0.34 -10.04 -20.98
CA ASN A 52 -0.25 -11.49 -20.84
C ASN A 52 -0.75 -12.05 -19.50
N GLY A 53 -1.94 -11.67 -19.14
CA GLY A 53 -2.55 -12.20 -17.91
C GLY A 53 -2.08 -11.52 -16.63
N GLY A 54 -1.22 -10.52 -16.76
CA GLY A 54 -0.75 -9.77 -15.59
C GLY A 54 -0.86 -8.28 -15.84
N VAL A 55 -0.12 -7.52 -15.05
CA VAL A 55 -0.06 -6.07 -15.17
C VAL A 55 1.39 -5.60 -15.09
N ILE A 56 1.70 -4.53 -15.80
CA ILE A 56 3.00 -3.90 -15.70
C ILE A 56 2.76 -2.41 -15.45
N LEU A 57 3.71 -1.77 -14.81
CA LEU A 57 3.56 -0.35 -14.50
C LEU A 57 3.72 0.52 -15.73
N THR A 58 2.88 1.55 -15.83
CA THR A 58 3.07 2.60 -16.82
C THR A 58 4.21 3.49 -16.29
N LEU A 59 4.61 4.49 -17.06
CA LEU A 59 5.61 5.44 -16.57
C LEU A 59 5.10 6.12 -15.31
N ALA A 60 3.82 6.53 -15.30
CA ALA A 60 3.23 7.15 -14.12
C ALA A 60 3.29 6.19 -12.93
N GLY A 61 2.99 4.91 -13.16
CA GLY A 61 3.05 3.89 -12.12
C GLY A 61 4.46 3.71 -11.59
N GLN A 62 5.46 3.72 -12.48
CA GLN A 62 6.86 3.57 -12.09
C GLN A 62 7.30 4.71 -11.18
N ARG A 63 6.86 5.93 -11.50
CA ARG A 63 7.18 7.09 -10.70
C ARG A 63 6.46 7.05 -9.36
N PHE A 64 5.18 6.75 -9.39
CA PHE A 64 4.37 6.77 -8.18
C PHE A 64 4.71 5.64 -7.21
N VAL A 65 5.10 4.47 -7.70
CA VAL A 65 5.38 3.34 -6.82
C VAL A 65 6.52 3.64 -5.85
N ARG A 66 7.47 4.46 -6.24
CA ARG A 66 8.57 4.83 -5.35
C ARG A 66 8.05 5.62 -4.17
N HIS A 67 7.17 6.58 -4.46
CA HIS A 67 6.60 7.41 -3.40
C HIS A 67 5.67 6.60 -2.51
N ALA A 68 4.88 5.69 -3.11
CA ALA A 68 3.96 4.85 -2.35
C ALA A 68 4.74 3.94 -1.39
N ARG A 69 5.83 3.34 -1.85
CA ARG A 69 6.66 2.49 -1.00
C ARG A 69 7.26 3.27 0.16
N LYS A 70 7.73 4.48 -0.12
CA LYS A 70 8.31 5.30 0.94
C LYS A 70 7.25 5.68 1.96
N ALA A 71 6.07 6.06 1.51
CA ALA A 71 4.99 6.44 2.41
C ALA A 71 4.61 5.28 3.32
N LEU A 72 4.49 4.08 2.75
CA LEU A 72 4.14 2.89 3.53
C LEU A 72 5.23 2.56 4.55
N ARG A 73 6.49 2.66 4.16
CA ARG A 73 7.60 2.41 5.08
C ARG A 73 7.62 3.41 6.22
N GLN A 74 7.36 4.68 5.91
CA GLN A 74 7.36 5.71 6.94
C GLN A 74 6.24 5.47 7.95
N ILE A 75 5.08 5.04 7.48
CA ILE A 75 3.98 4.73 8.39
C ILE A 75 4.37 3.55 9.28
N GLU A 76 5.03 2.52 8.71
CA GLU A 76 5.46 1.37 9.50
C GLU A 76 6.50 1.76 10.54
N TYR A 77 7.45 2.61 10.16
CA TYR A 77 8.46 3.08 11.10
C TYR A 77 7.80 3.87 12.22
N GLY A 78 6.87 4.76 11.87
CA GLY A 78 6.15 5.53 12.87
C GLY A 78 5.36 4.65 13.82
N ALA A 79 4.72 3.62 13.30
CA ALA A 79 3.96 2.69 14.13
C ALA A 79 4.88 1.94 15.10
N LYS A 80 6.08 1.56 14.63
CA LYS A 80 7.04 0.88 15.49
C LYS A 80 7.58 1.81 16.58
N ASP A 81 7.81 3.07 16.23
CA ASP A 81 8.29 4.04 17.20
C ASP A 81 7.24 4.22 18.29
N VAL A 82 5.98 4.36 17.91
CA VAL A 82 4.90 4.54 18.86
C VAL A 82 4.73 3.29 19.72
N ALA A 83 4.85 2.11 19.11
CA ALA A 83 4.72 0.85 19.86
C ALA A 83 5.84 0.74 20.90
N THR A 84 7.05 1.17 20.56
CA THR A 84 8.18 1.12 21.47
C THR A 84 7.96 2.08 22.63
N ILE A 85 7.51 3.29 22.34
CA ILE A 85 7.24 4.27 23.39
C ILE A 85 6.09 3.79 24.25
N GLY A 86 5.05 3.24 23.63
CA GLY A 86 3.90 2.71 24.36
C GLY A 86 4.26 1.63 25.35
N ARG A 87 5.15 0.71 24.94
CA ARG A 87 5.59 -0.35 25.83
C ARG A 87 6.43 0.21 26.97
N SER A 88 7.26 1.19 26.64
CA SER A 88 8.09 1.82 27.63
C SER A 88 7.22 2.56 28.64
N GLU A 89 6.21 3.26 28.13
CA GLU A 89 5.33 4.00 28.99
C GLU A 89 4.47 3.08 29.83
N ASP A 90 4.09 1.92 29.30
CA ASP A 90 3.28 0.98 30.06
C ASP A 90 4.07 0.53 31.28
N GLY A 91 5.38 0.44 31.17
CA GLY A 91 6.19 0.05 32.28
C GLY A 91 6.24 1.11 33.38
N ARG A 92 5.98 2.32 33.05
CA ARG A 92 6.05 3.34 34.08
C ARG A 92 4.97 4.33 33.94
N ILE A 93 4.15 4.05 33.00
CA ILE A 93 3.10 4.90 32.76
C ILE A 93 2.24 5.26 33.79
N LYS A 94 1.83 4.39 34.37
CA LYS A 94 0.91 4.70 35.36
C LYS A 94 1.43 5.93 35.99
N ILE A 95 2.57 6.15 35.62
CA ILE A 95 3.20 7.23 36.20
C ILE A 95 2.85 8.47 35.60
N GLY A 96 3.06 8.55 34.46
CA GLY A 96 2.88 9.70 33.72
C GLY A 96 1.54 10.27 33.81
N ILE A 97 0.69 9.51 34.18
CA ILE A 97 -0.62 10.08 34.17
C ILE A 97 -1.06 10.64 35.46
#